data_141761e6f6b578c51592e208154df113
#
_entry.id   141761e6f6b578c51592e208154df113
#
_cell.length_a   1.000
_cell.length_b   1.000
_cell.length_c   1.000
_cell.angle_alpha   90.00
_cell.angle_beta   90.00
_cell.angle_gamma   90.00
#
_symmetry.space_group_name_H-M   'P 1'
#
loop_
_entity.id
_entity.type
_entity.pdbx_description
1 polymer ?
#
loop_
_entity_poly.entity_id
_entity_poly.type
_entity_poly.pdbx_seq_one_letter_code
_entity_poly.pdbx_strand_id
1 'polypeptide(L)'
;SYYIARSGSSDSRLAQTIEIPYGSKSKVTLPDGTSVWLNSGSRLSYLESFGHSNRNVSLDGEAYFEVTKNKKLPFSVLSGKVKIKVLGTKFNFKSYKEDESARVTLVEGSLNVGNIENNVRNVLLIPNQQAVINKKENRVTVKNVDAKSYAMWTHPKQEILDVIPSNVTGQPTASIRVPSVTIRNTLFFNEEPLSQIVRDLER
;
A
#
# COMPACT_ATOMS: atom_id res chain seq x y z
N SER A 1 46.03 17.04 21.86
CA SER A 1 45.07 15.95 21.48
C SER A 1 43.70 16.54 21.30
N TYR A 2 43.28 16.73 20.05
CA TYR A 2 41.91 17.19 19.73
C TYR A 2 41.01 15.98 19.62
N TYR A 3 40.07 15.83 20.52
CA TYR A 3 38.96 14.90 20.39
C TYR A 3 37.90 15.53 19.44
N ILE A 4 37.81 15.02 18.23
CA ILE A 4 36.67 15.30 17.37
C ILE A 4 35.57 14.34 17.82
N ALA A 5 34.63 14.85 18.62
CA ALA A 5 33.35 14.18 18.83
C ALA A 5 32.61 14.15 17.47
N ARG A 6 32.54 12.99 16.81
CA ARG A 6 31.59 12.75 15.79
C ARG A 6 30.21 12.76 16.44
N SER A 7 29.52 13.89 16.34
CA SER A 7 28.09 13.93 16.55
C SER A 7 27.47 12.99 15.52
N GLY A 8 26.90 11.89 16.00
CA GLY A 8 26.09 11.02 15.16
C GLY A 8 25.00 11.88 14.54
N SER A 9 25.02 12.02 13.22
CA SER A 9 23.90 12.55 12.47
C SER A 9 22.70 11.65 12.76
N SER A 10 21.75 12.14 13.52
CA SER A 10 20.41 11.57 13.57
C SER A 10 19.88 11.67 12.14
N ASP A 11 19.87 10.55 11.43
CA ASP A 11 19.34 10.41 10.08
C ASP A 11 17.83 10.65 10.19
N SER A 12 17.41 11.91 10.07
CA SER A 12 16.01 12.31 10.03
C SER A 12 15.46 11.85 8.68
N ARG A 13 14.95 10.62 8.66
CA ARG A 13 14.37 10.02 7.45
C ARG A 13 13.04 10.70 7.18
N LEU A 14 12.96 11.45 6.09
CA LEU A 14 11.71 12.01 5.60
C LEU A 14 10.81 10.87 5.11
N ALA A 15 9.59 10.80 5.66
CA ALA A 15 8.56 9.89 5.19
C ALA A 15 7.55 10.65 4.34
N GLN A 16 7.19 10.07 3.20
CA GLN A 16 6.07 10.50 2.36
C GLN A 16 4.82 9.75 2.83
N THR A 17 3.74 10.47 3.13
CA THR A 17 2.47 9.85 3.55
C THR A 17 1.34 10.34 2.66
N ILE A 18 0.56 9.39 2.13
CA ILE A 18 -0.63 9.63 1.30
C ILE A 18 -1.83 9.15 2.11
N GLU A 19 -2.76 10.06 2.38
CA GLU A 19 -3.99 9.77 3.13
C GLU A 19 -5.21 9.97 2.24
N ILE A 20 -6.11 9.00 2.23
CA ILE A 20 -7.36 9.04 1.48
C ILE A 20 -8.50 9.32 2.45
N PRO A 21 -9.25 10.40 2.27
CA PRO A 21 -10.43 10.69 3.09
C PRO A 21 -11.48 9.57 3.00
N TYR A 22 -12.27 9.41 4.07
CA TYR A 22 -13.42 8.52 4.04
C TYR A 22 -14.37 8.87 2.90
N GLY A 23 -14.91 7.87 2.23
CA GLY A 23 -15.80 8.02 1.07
C GLY A 23 -15.07 8.31 -0.25
N SER A 24 -13.76 8.47 -0.25
CA SER A 24 -12.94 8.74 -1.44
C SER A 24 -12.06 7.55 -1.81
N LYS A 25 -11.63 7.52 -3.06
CA LYS A 25 -10.61 6.58 -3.58
C LYS A 25 -9.65 7.37 -4.46
N SER A 26 -8.41 6.93 -4.54
CA SER A 26 -7.42 7.60 -5.41
C SER A 26 -6.44 6.61 -6.00
N LYS A 27 -5.96 6.93 -7.20
CA LYS A 27 -4.81 6.26 -7.82
C LYS A 27 -3.57 7.13 -7.64
N VAL A 28 -2.49 6.52 -7.21
CA VAL A 28 -1.17 7.15 -7.11
C VAL A 28 -0.14 6.31 -7.84
N THR A 29 0.89 6.96 -8.36
CA THR A 29 2.05 6.29 -8.94
C THR A 29 3.26 6.57 -8.05
N LEU A 30 3.90 5.50 -7.57
CA LEU A 30 5.09 5.59 -6.74
C LEU A 30 6.34 5.90 -7.58
N PRO A 31 7.46 6.36 -6.99
CA PRO A 31 8.68 6.72 -7.71
C PRO A 31 9.30 5.59 -8.56
N ASP A 32 9.03 4.31 -8.22
CA ASP A 32 9.48 3.13 -8.98
C ASP A 32 8.56 2.76 -10.16
N GLY A 33 7.51 3.55 -10.42
CA GLY A 33 6.50 3.32 -11.44
C GLY A 33 5.37 2.37 -11.01
N THR A 34 5.37 1.88 -9.77
CA THR A 34 4.27 1.07 -9.23
C THR A 34 2.99 1.89 -9.14
N SER A 35 1.90 1.37 -9.68
CA SER A 35 0.57 1.98 -9.53
C SER A 35 -0.14 1.41 -8.31
N VAL A 36 -0.72 2.30 -7.49
CA VAL A 36 -1.46 1.93 -6.28
C VAL A 36 -2.81 2.63 -6.28
N TRP A 37 -3.89 1.86 -6.20
CA TRP A 37 -5.23 2.39 -5.92
C TRP A 37 -5.49 2.26 -4.44
N LEU A 38 -5.76 3.36 -3.79
CA LEU A 38 -6.05 3.44 -2.35
C LEU A 38 -7.55 3.60 -2.13
N ASN A 39 -8.11 2.74 -1.29
CA ASN A 39 -9.52 2.79 -0.93
C ASN A 39 -9.78 3.81 0.19
N SER A 40 -11.06 4.04 0.48
CA SER A 40 -11.55 4.97 1.51
C SER A 40 -10.86 4.78 2.87
N GLY A 41 -10.43 5.87 3.49
CA GLY A 41 -9.80 5.89 4.81
C GLY A 41 -8.41 5.23 4.85
N SER A 42 -7.79 4.96 3.70
CA SER A 42 -6.47 4.31 3.66
C SER A 42 -5.33 5.30 3.78
N ARG A 43 -4.24 4.85 4.37
CA ARG A 43 -2.97 5.56 4.51
C ARG A 43 -1.83 4.70 3.97
N LEU A 44 -1.03 5.26 3.07
CA LEU A 44 0.18 4.65 2.51
C LEU A 44 1.38 5.54 2.84
N SER A 45 2.45 4.96 3.39
CA SER A 45 3.67 5.69 3.70
C SER A 45 4.91 4.98 3.15
N TYR A 46 5.92 5.74 2.75
CA TYR A 46 7.23 5.23 2.34
C TYR A 46 8.31 6.28 2.63
N LEU A 47 9.57 5.85 2.77
CA LEU A 47 10.69 6.72 3.03
C LEU A 47 11.25 7.34 1.75
N GLU A 48 12.03 8.42 1.88
CA GLU A 48 12.71 9.07 0.77
C GLU A 48 13.66 8.12 0.01
N SER A 49 14.20 7.11 0.68
CA SER A 49 15.04 6.06 0.08
C SER A 49 14.29 5.09 -0.84
N PHE A 50 12.95 5.18 -0.90
CA PHE A 50 12.12 4.33 -1.75
C PHE A 50 12.49 4.49 -3.23
N GLY A 51 12.60 3.36 -3.93
CA GLY A 51 12.99 3.32 -5.34
C GLY A 51 14.51 3.35 -5.57
N HIS A 52 15.30 3.75 -4.59
CA HIS A 52 16.77 3.82 -4.66
C HIS A 52 17.42 2.60 -4.00
N SER A 53 17.33 2.47 -2.69
CA SER A 53 17.93 1.38 -1.91
C SER A 53 16.92 0.29 -1.53
N ASN A 54 15.63 0.63 -1.49
CA ASN A 54 14.55 -0.29 -1.14
C ASN A 54 13.26 0.08 -1.87
N ARG A 55 12.25 -0.80 -1.80
CA ARG A 55 10.89 -0.55 -2.26
C ARG A 55 9.89 -0.97 -1.17
N ASN A 56 10.08 -0.36 0.01
CA ASN A 56 9.28 -0.68 1.19
C ASN A 56 8.20 0.38 1.40
N VAL A 57 6.96 -0.07 1.59
CA VAL A 57 5.82 0.79 1.92
C VAL A 57 5.10 0.25 3.15
N SER A 58 4.49 1.14 3.93
CA SER A 58 3.60 0.81 5.03
C SER A 58 2.16 1.14 4.63
N LEU A 59 1.22 0.23 4.90
CA LEU A 59 -0.20 0.38 4.59
C LEU A 59 -1.06 0.23 5.86
N ASP A 60 -1.94 1.19 6.08
CA ASP A 60 -3.10 1.06 6.97
C ASP A 60 -4.35 1.31 6.12
N GLY A 61 -5.13 0.29 5.84
CA GLY A 61 -6.27 0.41 4.95
C GLY A 61 -6.38 -0.69 3.89
N GLU A 62 -6.93 -0.33 2.74
CA GLU A 62 -7.05 -1.22 1.59
C GLU A 62 -6.44 -0.58 0.35
N ALA A 63 -5.58 -1.33 -0.32
CA ALA A 63 -4.96 -0.92 -1.56
C ALA A 63 -4.85 -2.07 -2.57
N TYR A 64 -5.02 -1.73 -3.84
CA TYR A 64 -4.70 -2.58 -4.96
C TYR A 64 -3.39 -2.11 -5.57
N PHE A 65 -2.46 -3.03 -5.74
CA PHE A 65 -1.12 -2.78 -6.24
C PHE A 65 -0.91 -3.41 -7.61
N GLU A 66 -0.36 -2.64 -8.54
CA GLU A 66 0.27 -3.13 -9.76
C GLU A 66 1.76 -2.79 -9.68
N VAL A 67 2.52 -3.74 -9.13
CA VAL A 67 3.93 -3.52 -8.82
C VAL A 67 4.79 -3.68 -10.05
N THR A 68 5.61 -2.69 -10.34
CA THR A 68 6.62 -2.71 -11.41
C THR A 68 7.60 -3.86 -11.18
N LYS A 69 7.82 -4.68 -12.22
CA LYS A 69 8.69 -5.85 -12.14
C LYS A 69 10.15 -5.46 -11.92
N ASN A 70 10.72 -5.91 -10.81
CA ASN A 70 12.13 -5.75 -10.51
C ASN A 70 12.61 -6.91 -9.62
N LYS A 71 13.35 -7.84 -10.21
CA LYS A 71 13.87 -9.02 -9.50
C LYS A 71 15.04 -8.69 -8.57
N LYS A 72 15.77 -7.59 -8.83
CA LYS A 72 16.94 -7.18 -8.05
C LYS A 72 16.56 -6.45 -6.78
N LEU A 73 15.43 -5.71 -6.80
CA LEU A 73 14.95 -4.93 -5.68
C LEU A 73 13.49 -5.30 -5.39
N PRO A 74 13.23 -6.24 -4.46
CA PRO A 74 11.87 -6.65 -4.10
C PRO A 74 11.03 -5.49 -3.57
N PHE A 75 9.71 -5.53 -3.85
CA PHE A 75 8.74 -4.62 -3.28
C PHE A 75 8.14 -5.26 -2.02
N SER A 76 8.06 -4.50 -0.94
CA SER A 76 7.50 -4.98 0.33
C SER A 76 6.40 -4.07 0.82
N VAL A 77 5.28 -4.66 1.28
CA VAL A 77 4.21 -3.94 1.98
C VAL A 77 4.15 -4.44 3.40
N LEU A 78 4.20 -3.51 4.35
CA LEU A 78 4.05 -3.78 5.78
C LEU A 78 2.71 -3.23 6.26
N SER A 79 1.97 -4.02 7.05
CA SER A 79 0.79 -3.57 7.79
C SER A 79 0.72 -4.28 9.13
N GLY A 80 1.00 -3.54 10.20
CA GLY A 80 1.22 -4.11 11.53
C GLY A 80 2.34 -5.16 11.48
N LYS A 81 2.03 -6.42 11.84
CA LYS A 81 2.98 -7.54 11.81
C LYS A 81 3.00 -8.30 10.47
N VAL A 82 2.10 -7.98 9.55
CA VAL A 82 1.98 -8.66 8.25
C VAL A 82 2.95 -8.02 7.27
N LYS A 83 3.80 -8.84 6.66
CA LYS A 83 4.75 -8.45 5.62
C LYS A 83 4.44 -9.19 4.33
N ILE A 84 4.24 -8.44 3.25
CA ILE A 84 4.07 -8.96 1.91
C ILE A 84 5.34 -8.65 1.11
N LYS A 85 5.85 -9.62 0.35
CA LYS A 85 7.02 -9.43 -0.52
C LYS A 85 6.72 -9.94 -1.92
N VAL A 86 7.01 -9.10 -2.93
CA VAL A 86 6.74 -9.39 -4.34
C VAL A 86 7.87 -8.86 -5.25
N LEU A 87 7.93 -9.36 -6.49
CA LEU A 87 8.95 -8.96 -7.49
C LEU A 87 8.35 -8.24 -8.70
N GLY A 88 7.02 -8.23 -8.83
CA GLY A 88 6.27 -7.67 -9.96
C GLY A 88 4.94 -8.43 -10.06
N THR A 89 3.90 -7.91 -9.40
CA THR A 89 2.73 -8.68 -9.01
C THR A 89 1.53 -7.74 -8.94
N LYS A 90 0.34 -8.25 -9.29
CA LYS A 90 -0.92 -7.55 -9.09
C LYS A 90 -1.69 -8.21 -7.96
N PHE A 91 -2.02 -7.45 -6.94
CA PHE A 91 -2.71 -7.97 -5.76
C PHE A 91 -3.52 -6.89 -5.04
N ASN A 92 -4.57 -7.32 -4.34
CA ASN A 92 -5.32 -6.48 -3.40
C ASN A 92 -4.89 -6.83 -1.98
N PHE A 93 -4.61 -5.80 -1.17
CA PHE A 93 -4.30 -5.98 0.25
C PHE A 93 -5.21 -5.10 1.08
N LYS A 94 -5.98 -5.74 1.99
CA LYS A 94 -6.86 -5.08 2.95
C LYS A 94 -6.39 -5.38 4.35
N SER A 95 -6.01 -4.34 5.10
CA SER A 95 -5.52 -4.43 6.47
C SER A 95 -5.70 -3.10 7.20
N TYR A 96 -6.95 -2.76 7.55
CA TYR A 96 -7.21 -1.62 8.43
C TYR A 96 -6.76 -1.95 9.84
N LYS A 97 -6.22 -0.97 10.57
CA LYS A 97 -5.68 -1.17 11.92
C LYS A 97 -6.71 -1.77 12.88
N GLU A 98 -7.96 -1.36 12.76
CA GLU A 98 -9.09 -1.82 13.57
C GLU A 98 -9.62 -3.21 13.21
N ASP A 99 -9.34 -3.72 12.02
CA ASP A 99 -9.78 -5.04 11.57
C ASP A 99 -9.04 -6.16 12.32
N GLU A 100 -9.74 -7.20 12.76
CA GLU A 100 -9.14 -8.38 13.40
C GLU A 100 -8.33 -9.25 12.43
N SER A 101 -8.55 -9.09 11.13
CA SER A 101 -7.86 -9.85 10.10
C SER A 101 -7.36 -8.98 8.97
N ALA A 102 -6.20 -9.34 8.41
CA ALA A 102 -5.74 -8.83 7.13
C ALA A 102 -6.06 -9.84 6.01
N ARG A 103 -6.29 -9.35 4.80
CA ARG A 103 -6.59 -10.18 3.62
C ARG A 103 -5.75 -9.73 2.45
N VAL A 104 -5.04 -10.68 1.84
CA VAL A 104 -4.30 -10.43 0.60
C VAL A 104 -4.78 -11.37 -0.48
N THR A 105 -5.16 -10.83 -1.64
CA THR A 105 -5.68 -11.56 -2.78
C THR A 105 -4.75 -11.37 -3.97
N LEU A 106 -4.22 -12.46 -4.49
CA LEU A 106 -3.29 -12.43 -5.62
C LEU A 106 -4.04 -12.54 -6.96
N VAL A 107 -3.83 -11.54 -7.82
CA VAL A 107 -4.43 -11.49 -9.17
C VAL A 107 -3.46 -12.04 -10.22
N GLU A 108 -2.19 -11.57 -10.20
CA GLU A 108 -1.17 -11.96 -11.19
C GLU A 108 0.21 -12.02 -10.55
N GLY A 109 1.02 -12.99 -10.96
CA GLY A 109 2.40 -13.17 -10.49
C GLY A 109 2.52 -14.12 -9.32
N SER A 110 3.38 -13.81 -8.36
CA SER A 110 3.58 -14.58 -7.13
C SER A 110 3.78 -13.63 -5.95
N LEU A 111 3.31 -14.05 -4.79
CA LEU A 111 3.31 -13.21 -3.60
C LEU A 111 3.65 -14.06 -2.37
N ASN A 112 4.59 -13.55 -1.57
CA ASN A 112 4.98 -14.17 -0.32
C ASN A 112 4.38 -13.39 0.86
N VAL A 113 3.63 -14.08 1.71
CA VAL A 113 3.06 -13.53 2.96
C VAL A 113 3.87 -14.05 4.13
N GLY A 114 4.41 -13.15 4.93
CA GLY A 114 5.14 -13.46 6.14
C GLY A 114 4.70 -12.60 7.33
N ASN A 115 5.33 -12.86 8.47
CA ASN A 115 5.19 -12.05 9.69
C ASN A 115 6.58 -11.55 10.08
N ILE A 116 6.68 -10.29 10.55
CA ILE A 116 7.95 -9.68 10.95
C ILE A 116 8.49 -10.21 12.28
N GLU A 117 7.63 -10.66 13.20
CA GLU A 117 8.04 -11.07 14.56
C GLU A 117 8.50 -12.53 14.66
N ASN A 118 8.02 -13.37 13.76
CA ASN A 118 8.33 -14.80 13.80
C ASN A 118 8.74 -15.24 12.41
N ASN A 119 9.79 -16.05 12.31
CA ASN A 119 10.11 -16.85 11.12
C ASN A 119 9.02 -17.92 10.83
N VAL A 120 7.75 -17.57 11.08
CA VAL A 120 6.60 -18.40 10.72
C VAL A 120 6.59 -18.54 9.21
N ARG A 121 6.42 -19.77 8.77
CA ARG A 121 6.40 -20.19 7.37
C ARG A 121 5.80 -19.13 6.46
N ASN A 122 6.64 -18.59 5.61
CA ASN A 122 6.18 -17.74 4.53
C ASN A 122 5.19 -18.53 3.67
N VAL A 123 4.02 -17.96 3.47
CA VAL A 123 2.97 -18.55 2.62
C VAL A 123 3.09 -17.96 1.24
N LEU A 124 3.40 -18.80 0.26
CA LEU A 124 3.44 -18.43 -1.15
C LEU A 124 2.03 -18.55 -1.74
N LEU A 125 1.52 -17.46 -2.30
CA LEU A 125 0.26 -17.44 -3.06
C LEU A 125 0.53 -17.56 -4.56
N ILE A 126 -0.37 -18.24 -5.23
CA ILE A 126 -0.52 -18.27 -6.69
C ILE A 126 -1.80 -17.51 -7.11
N PRO A 127 -1.96 -17.09 -8.36
CA PRO A 127 -3.15 -16.38 -8.82
C PRO A 127 -4.45 -17.07 -8.44
N ASN A 128 -5.48 -16.27 -8.12
CA ASN A 128 -6.77 -16.70 -7.60
C ASN A 128 -6.73 -17.30 -6.19
N GLN A 129 -5.70 -17.01 -5.42
CA GLN A 129 -5.66 -17.32 -4.00
C GLN A 129 -5.77 -16.06 -3.13
N GLN A 130 -6.42 -16.24 -1.99
CA GLN A 130 -6.50 -15.25 -0.92
C GLN A 130 -5.95 -15.85 0.37
N ALA A 131 -5.01 -15.16 1.00
CA ALA A 131 -4.64 -15.43 2.39
C ALA A 131 -5.45 -14.52 3.31
N VAL A 132 -6.00 -15.11 4.35
CA VAL A 132 -6.64 -14.44 5.50
C VAL A 132 -5.74 -14.62 6.70
N ILE A 133 -5.25 -13.54 7.25
CA ILE A 133 -4.32 -13.50 8.38
C ILE A 133 -5.07 -13.00 9.61
N ASN A 134 -5.25 -13.85 10.62
CA ASN A 134 -5.74 -13.42 11.92
C ASN A 134 -4.61 -12.68 12.65
N LYS A 135 -4.80 -11.37 12.92
CA LYS A 135 -3.77 -10.50 13.48
C LYS A 135 -3.43 -10.83 14.95
N LYS A 136 -4.37 -11.40 15.70
CA LYS A 136 -4.17 -11.80 17.11
C LYS A 136 -3.47 -13.15 17.21
N GLU A 137 -3.93 -14.14 16.42
CA GLU A 137 -3.45 -15.51 16.48
C GLU A 137 -2.25 -15.80 15.57
N ASN A 138 -1.87 -14.85 14.69
CA ASN A 138 -0.87 -15.03 13.64
C ASN A 138 -1.12 -16.24 12.73
N ARG A 139 -2.39 -16.68 12.63
CA ARG A 139 -2.80 -17.81 11.81
C ARG A 139 -3.13 -17.34 10.40
N VAL A 140 -2.57 -18.01 9.42
CA VAL A 140 -2.83 -17.76 7.99
C VAL A 140 -3.67 -18.91 7.44
N THR A 141 -4.78 -18.56 6.78
CA THR A 141 -5.63 -19.49 6.03
C THR A 141 -5.65 -19.08 4.57
N VAL A 142 -5.41 -20.04 3.65
CA VAL A 142 -5.45 -19.79 2.21
C VAL A 142 -6.70 -20.42 1.61
N LYS A 143 -7.38 -19.69 0.74
CA LYS A 143 -8.56 -20.16 -0.01
C LYS A 143 -8.49 -19.71 -1.46
N ASN A 144 -9.16 -20.46 -2.33
CA ASN A 144 -9.35 -20.06 -3.73
C ASN A 144 -10.49 -19.05 -3.85
N VAL A 145 -10.31 -18.05 -4.69
CA VAL A 145 -11.28 -16.97 -4.91
C VAL A 145 -11.25 -16.53 -6.38
N ASP A 146 -12.29 -15.84 -6.83
CA ASP A 146 -12.20 -15.07 -8.08
C ASP A 146 -11.46 -13.75 -7.80
N ALA A 147 -10.15 -13.74 -8.05
CA ALA A 147 -9.30 -12.59 -7.73
C ALA A 147 -9.64 -11.34 -8.54
N LYS A 148 -10.23 -11.47 -9.72
CA LYS A 148 -10.60 -10.33 -10.56
C LYS A 148 -11.66 -9.45 -9.89
N SER A 149 -12.56 -10.05 -9.12
CA SER A 149 -13.59 -9.32 -8.38
C SER A 149 -13.01 -8.32 -7.36
N TYR A 150 -11.83 -8.62 -6.81
CA TYR A 150 -11.13 -7.76 -5.85
C TYR A 150 -10.42 -6.56 -6.50
N ALA A 151 -10.25 -6.57 -7.82
CA ALA A 151 -9.72 -5.44 -8.58
C ALA A 151 -10.83 -4.52 -9.14
N MET A 152 -12.08 -4.96 -9.15
CA MET A 152 -13.19 -4.23 -9.81
C MET A 152 -13.44 -2.85 -9.24
N TRP A 153 -13.14 -2.62 -7.96
CA TRP A 153 -13.33 -1.32 -7.33
C TRP A 153 -12.31 -0.26 -7.77
N THR A 154 -11.20 -0.66 -8.41
CA THR A 154 -10.16 0.25 -8.94
C THR A 154 -10.56 0.92 -10.24
N HIS A 155 -11.47 0.30 -10.98
CA HIS A 155 -12.06 0.84 -12.19
C HIS A 155 -13.53 1.11 -11.91
N PRO A 156 -13.91 2.33 -11.48
CA PRO A 156 -15.34 2.67 -11.42
C PRO A 156 -15.92 2.37 -12.79
N LYS A 157 -17.04 1.64 -12.83
CA LYS A 157 -17.84 1.54 -14.04
C LYS A 157 -17.96 2.97 -14.54
N GLN A 158 -17.43 3.26 -15.74
CA GLN A 158 -17.83 4.46 -16.44
C GLN A 158 -19.34 4.33 -16.53
N GLU A 159 -20.06 5.08 -15.70
CA GLU A 159 -21.45 5.36 -16.01
C GLU A 159 -21.38 6.01 -17.39
N ILE A 160 -21.78 5.25 -18.39
CA ILE A 160 -22.14 5.80 -19.69
C ILE A 160 -23.30 6.72 -19.31
N LEU A 161 -22.99 7.98 -19.07
CA LEU A 161 -23.97 9.03 -19.16
C LEU A 161 -24.45 8.91 -20.60
N ASP A 162 -25.59 8.23 -20.79
CA ASP A 162 -26.35 8.33 -22.01
C ASP A 162 -26.45 9.82 -22.28
N VAL A 163 -25.72 10.26 -23.31
CA VAL A 163 -25.75 11.63 -23.76
C VAL A 163 -27.20 11.83 -24.25
N ILE A 164 -28.04 12.33 -23.39
CA ILE A 164 -29.33 12.89 -23.77
C ILE A 164 -28.98 14.01 -24.76
N PRO A 165 -29.39 13.95 -26.00
CA PRO A 165 -29.10 15.02 -26.95
C PRO A 165 -29.73 16.30 -26.40
N SER A 166 -28.88 17.20 -25.92
CA SER A 166 -29.30 18.48 -25.37
C SER A 166 -29.71 19.43 -26.46
N ASN A 167 -31.02 19.55 -26.65
CA ASN A 167 -31.66 20.76 -27.14
C ASN A 167 -32.17 21.56 -25.91
N VAL A 168 -31.28 22.02 -25.06
CA VAL A 168 -31.61 23.05 -24.06
C VAL A 168 -30.41 23.94 -23.86
N THR A 169 -30.52 25.18 -24.30
CA THR A 169 -29.68 26.33 -23.97
C THR A 169 -29.77 26.61 -22.47
N GLY A 170 -28.68 26.36 -21.76
CA GLY A 170 -28.54 26.71 -20.33
C GLY A 170 -27.18 26.22 -19.80
N GLN A 171 -26.34 27.15 -19.37
CA GLN A 171 -25.00 26.86 -18.81
C GLN A 171 -25.05 25.89 -17.63
N PRO A 172 -24.27 24.79 -17.63
CA PRO A 172 -24.09 24.00 -16.43
C PRO A 172 -22.85 24.48 -15.68
N THR A 173 -23.06 25.12 -14.54
CA THR A 173 -22.03 25.21 -13.51
C THR A 173 -22.02 23.95 -12.66
N ALA A 174 -21.48 22.88 -13.18
CA ALA A 174 -21.15 21.69 -12.38
C ALA A 174 -19.66 21.69 -12.12
N SER A 175 -19.25 22.21 -10.95
CA SER A 175 -17.91 21.99 -10.43
C SER A 175 -17.77 20.53 -10.04
N ILE A 176 -17.04 19.76 -10.85
CA ILE A 176 -16.58 18.42 -10.49
C ILE A 176 -15.63 18.58 -9.31
N ARG A 177 -16.06 18.24 -8.10
CA ARG A 177 -15.17 18.13 -6.94
C ARG A 177 -14.32 16.88 -7.16
N VAL A 178 -13.09 17.09 -7.59
CA VAL A 178 -12.04 16.05 -7.53
C VAL A 178 -11.77 15.77 -6.05
N PRO A 179 -11.85 14.51 -5.59
CA PRO A 179 -11.51 14.19 -4.21
C PRO A 179 -10.08 14.66 -3.92
N SER A 180 -9.91 15.46 -2.87
CA SER A 180 -8.60 15.95 -2.48
C SER A 180 -7.77 14.82 -1.88
N VAL A 181 -6.65 14.50 -2.51
CA VAL A 181 -5.60 13.62 -1.95
C VAL A 181 -4.66 14.51 -1.16
N THR A 182 -4.51 14.21 0.13
CA THR A 182 -3.55 14.92 0.98
C THR A 182 -2.22 14.18 0.96
N ILE A 183 -1.18 14.82 0.42
CA ILE A 183 0.21 14.35 0.50
C ILE A 183 0.88 15.15 1.59
N ARG A 184 1.37 14.48 2.63
CA ARG A 184 2.10 15.11 3.73
C ARG A 184 3.52 14.58 3.79
N ASN A 185 4.47 15.51 3.86
CA ASN A 185 5.85 15.21 4.20
C ASN A 185 5.99 15.35 5.71
N THR A 186 6.23 14.25 6.41
CA THR A 186 6.35 14.24 7.87
C THR A 186 7.77 13.92 8.26
N LEU A 187 8.37 14.81 9.08
CA LEU A 187 9.64 14.57 9.75
C LEU A 187 9.36 13.77 11.03
N PHE A 188 9.90 12.56 11.12
CA PHE A 188 9.83 11.76 12.34
C PHE A 188 11.10 11.99 13.17
N PHE A 189 10.94 12.70 14.29
CA PHE A 189 11.95 12.78 15.33
C PHE A 189 11.62 11.73 16.39
N ASN A 190 12.45 10.69 16.50
CA ASN A 190 12.56 9.76 17.63
C ASN A 190 11.30 9.19 18.27
N GLU A 191 10.22 8.91 17.57
CA GLU A 191 9.12 8.13 18.12
C GLU A 191 8.96 6.79 17.40
N GLU A 192 9.00 5.76 18.20
CA GLU A 192 9.36 4.38 17.89
C GLU A 192 8.56 3.55 16.87
N PRO A 193 7.39 3.85 16.37
CA PRO A 193 6.73 2.85 15.54
C PRO A 193 7.32 2.68 14.16
N LEU A 194 7.80 3.77 13.52
CA LEU A 194 8.33 3.70 12.15
C LEU A 194 9.83 3.39 12.08
N SER A 195 10.61 3.80 13.08
CA SER A 195 12.04 3.48 13.12
C SER A 195 12.31 2.00 13.36
N GLN A 196 11.43 1.32 14.08
CA GLN A 196 11.48 -0.12 14.30
C GLN A 196 11.03 -0.89 13.07
N ILE A 197 9.95 -0.44 12.42
CA ILE A 197 9.44 -0.98 11.16
C ILE A 197 10.49 -0.92 10.07
N VAL A 198 11.26 0.17 9.97
CA VAL A 198 12.29 0.35 8.95
C VAL A 198 13.50 -0.56 9.21
N ARG A 199 13.94 -0.72 10.45
CA ARG A 199 15.03 -1.65 10.78
C ARG A 199 14.71 -3.10 10.47
N ASP A 200 13.45 -3.50 10.65
CA ASP A 200 13.00 -4.86 10.34
C ASP A 200 12.77 -5.10 8.85
N LEU A 201 12.59 -4.02 8.07
CA LEU A 201 12.47 -4.09 6.61
C LEU A 201 13.84 -4.13 5.91
N GLU A 202 14.92 -3.66 6.55
CA GLU A 202 16.29 -3.65 6.02
C GLU A 202 17.08 -4.94 6.31
N ARG A 203 16.56 -5.85 7.14
CA ARG A 203 17.08 -7.20 7.38
C ARG A 203 16.40 -8.23 6.49
#